data_4a225b37d0c4300e2880101d7e910b87
#
_entry.id   4a225b37d0c4300e2880101d7e910b87
#
_cell.length_a   1.000
_cell.length_b   1.000
_cell.length_c   1.000
_cell.angle_alpha   90.00
_cell.angle_beta   90.00
_cell.angle_gamma   90.00
#
_symmetry.space_group_name_H-M   'P 1'
#
loop_
_entity.id
_entity.type
_entity.pdbx_description
1 polymer ?
#
loop_
_entity_poly.entity_id
_entity_poly.type
_entity_poly.pdbx_seq_one_letter_code
_entity_poly.pdbx_strand_id
1 'polypeptide(L)'
;LQEDSLEKFGCEKVFTDHMSGAKSNRPGLETAIEFVRSGDTLVVWRLDRLGRNMEDLITIVNRLNNRGVSFHSLQENITMDKSSSTGQLMFHLFAAFAEFERNLILERSAAGRAAARARGRFGGRPEKLSKSDLELMKTLIDNGTPIKTIAERWNVSRTTIYRYLNKLEETNTGQV
;
A
#
# COMPACT_ATOMS: atom_id res chain seq x y z
N LEU A 1 -8.63 27.93 14.91
CA LEU A 1 -9.81 27.09 15.08
C LEU A 1 -9.48 25.68 15.62
N GLN A 2 -8.50 24.93 15.01
CA GLN A 2 -8.10 23.59 15.49
C GLN A 2 -7.32 23.70 16.80
N GLU A 3 -6.30 24.53 16.84
CA GLU A 3 -5.50 24.82 18.02
C GLU A 3 -6.35 25.36 19.17
N ASP A 4 -7.21 26.35 18.90
CA ASP A 4 -8.10 26.91 19.89
C ASP A 4 -9.04 25.86 20.52
N SER A 5 -9.44 24.85 19.72
CA SER A 5 -10.29 23.76 20.21
C SER A 5 -9.51 22.81 21.13
N LEU A 6 -8.26 22.52 20.81
CA LEU A 6 -7.38 21.71 21.65
C LEU A 6 -7.01 22.43 22.95
N GLU A 7 -6.73 23.72 22.89
CA GLU A 7 -6.46 24.55 24.08
C GLU A 7 -7.68 24.63 24.99
N LYS A 8 -8.88 24.85 24.42
CA LYS A 8 -10.14 24.88 25.19
C LYS A 8 -10.46 23.53 25.85
N PHE A 9 -10.06 22.44 25.23
CA PHE A 9 -10.20 21.10 25.81
C PHE A 9 -9.24 20.86 26.98
N GLY A 10 -8.19 21.68 27.11
CA GLY A 10 -7.21 21.62 28.21
C GLY A 10 -5.98 20.78 27.87
N CYS A 11 -5.59 20.72 26.59
CA CYS A 11 -4.35 20.08 26.19
C CYS A 11 -3.14 20.82 26.78
N GLU A 12 -2.27 20.12 27.50
CA GLU A 12 -1.05 20.71 28.10
C GLU A 12 -0.02 21.07 27.03
N LYS A 13 0.00 20.35 25.92
CA LYS A 13 0.95 20.58 24.83
C LYS A 13 0.29 20.30 23.48
N VAL A 14 0.50 21.21 22.54
CA VAL A 14 -0.02 21.11 21.18
C VAL A 14 1.16 20.91 20.21
N PHE A 15 1.02 19.97 19.28
CA PHE A 15 1.95 19.69 18.20
C PHE A 15 1.26 19.99 16.87
N THR A 16 1.94 20.69 15.96
CA THR A 16 1.36 21.10 14.69
C THR A 16 2.20 20.60 13.51
N ASP A 17 1.51 20.15 12.46
CA ASP A 17 2.10 19.85 11.16
C ASP A 17 1.57 20.86 10.13
N HIS A 18 2.43 21.72 9.60
CA HIS A 18 2.08 22.77 8.63
C HIS A 18 2.06 22.26 7.17
N MET A 19 1.91 20.96 6.93
CA MET A 19 2.01 20.37 5.59
C MET A 19 0.65 20.07 4.99
N SER A 20 0.38 20.63 3.82
CA SER A 20 -0.78 20.30 2.99
C SER A 20 -0.45 19.13 2.04
N GLY A 21 -1.37 18.19 1.89
CA GLY A 21 -1.37 17.20 0.83
C GLY A 21 -0.58 15.90 1.10
N ALA A 22 -0.39 15.14 0.05
CA ALA A 22 0.05 13.74 0.03
C ALA A 22 1.49 13.46 0.49
N LYS A 23 2.23 14.42 1.05
CA LYS A 23 3.57 14.15 1.56
C LYS A 23 3.53 13.33 2.85
N SER A 24 4.29 12.26 2.83
CA SER A 24 4.30 11.16 3.79
C SER A 24 4.77 11.52 5.20
N ASN A 25 5.42 12.67 5.41
CA ASN A 25 6.08 12.97 6.66
C ASN A 25 5.20 13.87 7.55
N ARG A 26 4.92 13.41 8.78
CA ARG A 26 4.17 14.12 9.83
C ARG A 26 5.04 14.24 11.09
N PRO A 27 6.07 15.08 11.07
CA PRO A 27 7.01 15.18 12.18
C PRO A 27 6.34 15.63 13.50
N GLY A 28 5.33 16.49 13.42
CA GLY A 28 4.56 16.91 14.58
C GLY A 28 3.79 15.75 15.22
N LEU A 29 3.10 14.94 14.43
CA LEU A 29 2.41 13.75 14.91
C LEU A 29 3.36 12.71 15.50
N GLU A 30 4.48 12.42 14.83
CA GLU A 30 5.47 11.46 15.37
C GLU A 30 6.07 11.99 16.67
N THR A 31 6.38 13.28 16.76
CA THR A 31 6.86 13.90 18.00
C THR A 31 5.82 13.82 19.11
N ALA A 32 4.53 14.05 18.79
CA ALA A 32 3.46 13.90 19.76
C ALA A 32 3.34 12.47 20.28
N ILE A 33 3.40 11.48 19.36
CA ILE A 33 3.36 10.05 19.73
C ILE A 33 4.56 9.66 20.59
N GLU A 34 5.73 10.19 20.32
CA GLU A 34 6.93 9.94 21.14
C GLU A 34 6.87 10.60 22.51
N PHE A 35 6.27 11.77 22.59
CA PHE A 35 6.16 12.58 23.80
C PHE A 35 5.24 11.95 24.85
N VAL A 36 4.08 11.41 24.43
CA VAL A 36 3.07 10.86 25.34
C VAL A 36 3.56 9.61 26.08
N ARG A 37 3.15 9.46 27.33
CA ARG A 37 3.51 8.37 28.24
C ARG A 37 2.29 7.54 28.61
N SER A 38 2.52 6.41 29.25
CA SER A 38 1.43 5.59 29.81
C SER A 38 0.57 6.40 30.79
N GLY A 39 -0.74 6.38 30.59
CA GLY A 39 -1.71 7.16 31.33
C GLY A 39 -2.09 8.49 30.67
N ASP A 40 -1.33 8.95 29.67
CA ASP A 40 -1.68 10.15 28.92
C ASP A 40 -2.79 9.88 27.88
N THR A 41 -3.41 10.95 27.40
CA THR A 41 -4.37 10.92 26.30
C THR A 41 -3.87 11.76 25.13
N LEU A 42 -3.69 11.14 23.97
CA LEU A 42 -3.46 11.87 22.72
C LEU A 42 -4.78 12.38 22.17
N VAL A 43 -4.90 13.71 22.05
CA VAL A 43 -6.13 14.37 21.58
C VAL A 43 -5.89 14.89 20.17
N VAL A 44 -6.82 14.64 19.26
CA VAL A 44 -6.84 15.24 17.92
C VAL A 44 -8.13 16.00 17.68
N TRP A 45 -8.09 16.99 16.82
CA TRP A 45 -9.28 17.73 16.45
C TRP A 45 -10.27 16.86 15.67
N ARG A 46 -9.77 16.01 14.73
CA ARG A 46 -10.54 15.05 13.91
C ARG A 46 -9.73 13.80 13.62
N LEU A 47 -10.41 12.69 13.34
CA LEU A 47 -9.78 11.40 12.99
C LEU A 47 -8.86 11.49 11.77
N ASP A 48 -9.19 12.32 10.77
CA ASP A 48 -8.37 12.54 9.57
C ASP A 48 -7.04 13.27 9.87
N ARG A 49 -6.90 13.83 11.08
CA ARG A 49 -5.64 14.39 11.57
C ARG A 49 -4.72 13.30 12.13
N LEU A 50 -5.26 12.19 12.60
CA LEU A 50 -4.47 11.07 13.09
C LEU A 50 -4.06 10.14 11.95
N GLY A 51 -5.02 9.54 11.24
CA GLY A 51 -4.82 8.59 10.16
C GLY A 51 -5.20 9.15 8.79
N ARG A 52 -4.52 8.71 7.72
CA ARG A 52 -4.86 9.07 6.33
C ARG A 52 -5.96 8.18 5.75
N ASN A 53 -6.03 6.98 6.25
CA ASN A 53 -7.02 5.97 5.94
C ASN A 53 -7.28 5.17 7.23
N MET A 54 -8.23 4.27 7.18
CA MET A 54 -8.62 3.50 8.34
C MET A 54 -7.51 2.57 8.85
N GLU A 55 -6.71 1.99 7.95
CA GLU A 55 -5.59 1.11 8.31
C GLU A 55 -4.48 1.87 9.07
N ASP A 56 -4.13 3.07 8.61
CA ASP A 56 -3.17 3.97 9.26
C ASP A 56 -3.67 4.40 10.64
N LEU A 57 -4.94 4.79 10.73
CA LEU A 57 -5.61 5.15 11.99
C LEU A 57 -5.49 4.02 13.03
N ILE A 58 -5.85 2.80 12.64
CA ILE A 58 -5.80 1.63 13.53
C ILE A 58 -4.37 1.32 13.95
N THR A 59 -3.42 1.43 13.03
CA THR A 59 -1.99 1.20 13.32
C THR A 59 -1.49 2.18 14.39
N ILE A 60 -1.84 3.46 14.25
CA ILE A 60 -1.45 4.49 15.22
C ILE A 60 -2.14 4.27 16.57
N VAL A 61 -3.45 4.00 16.58
CA VAL A 61 -4.20 3.74 17.81
C VAL A 61 -3.68 2.49 18.53
N ASN A 62 -3.33 1.43 17.79
CA ASN A 62 -2.67 0.25 18.37
C ASN A 62 -1.32 0.60 19.02
N ARG A 63 -0.50 1.42 18.33
CA ARG A 63 0.78 1.88 18.87
C ARG A 63 0.60 2.64 20.18
N LEU A 64 -0.40 3.51 20.27
CA LEU A 64 -0.75 4.24 21.48
C LEU A 64 -1.24 3.31 22.59
N ASN A 65 -2.20 2.46 22.29
CA ASN A 65 -2.78 1.50 23.22
C ASN A 65 -1.75 0.53 23.82
N ASN A 66 -0.77 0.09 23.01
CA ASN A 66 0.30 -0.81 23.49
C ASN A 66 1.27 -0.09 24.45
N ARG A 67 1.29 1.24 24.42
CA ARG A 67 2.05 2.08 25.36
C ARG A 67 1.21 2.56 26.56
N GLY A 68 -0.06 2.14 26.64
CA GLY A 68 -0.98 2.57 27.69
C GLY A 68 -1.44 4.02 27.53
N VAL A 69 -1.45 4.53 26.31
CA VAL A 69 -1.91 5.88 25.95
C VAL A 69 -3.29 5.79 25.36
N SER A 70 -4.23 6.58 25.88
CA SER A 70 -5.59 6.71 25.35
C SER A 70 -5.62 7.67 24.16
N PHE A 71 -6.63 7.54 23.31
CA PHE A 71 -6.85 8.42 22.17
C PHE A 71 -8.21 9.08 22.23
N HIS A 72 -8.30 10.38 21.91
CA HIS A 72 -9.57 11.12 21.85
C HIS A 72 -9.64 12.00 20.60
N SER A 73 -10.77 11.94 19.89
CA SER A 73 -11.11 12.84 18.79
C SER A 73 -12.22 13.79 19.19
N LEU A 74 -11.96 15.10 19.05
CA LEU A 74 -12.89 16.15 19.53
C LEU A 74 -14.15 16.22 18.68
N GLN A 75 -14.04 16.23 17.35
CA GLN A 75 -15.17 16.45 16.46
C GLN A 75 -16.12 15.25 16.41
N GLU A 76 -15.59 14.05 16.37
CA GLU A 76 -16.38 12.83 16.38
C GLU A 76 -16.78 12.41 17.79
N ASN A 77 -16.22 13.04 18.83
CA ASN A 77 -16.40 12.69 20.24
C ASN A 77 -16.16 11.20 20.52
N ILE A 78 -15.08 10.67 19.94
CA ILE A 78 -14.71 9.27 20.07
C ILE A 78 -13.49 9.15 20.98
N THR A 79 -13.64 8.32 22.01
CA THR A 79 -12.52 7.93 22.89
C THR A 79 -12.20 6.46 22.67
N MET A 80 -10.94 6.16 22.41
CA MET A 80 -10.40 4.81 22.34
C MET A 80 -9.44 4.60 23.50
N ASP A 81 -9.93 3.92 24.52
CA ASP A 81 -9.20 3.57 25.72
C ASP A 81 -9.34 2.06 25.95
N LYS A 82 -8.23 1.35 26.01
CA LYS A 82 -8.20 -0.10 26.24
C LYS A 82 -8.77 -0.49 27.62
N SER A 83 -8.78 0.41 28.57
CA SER A 83 -9.31 0.14 29.92
C SER A 83 -10.85 0.12 29.96
N SER A 84 -11.52 0.75 28.98
CA SER A 84 -12.98 0.82 28.93
C SER A 84 -13.56 -0.16 27.91
N SER A 85 -14.68 -0.81 28.25
CA SER A 85 -15.40 -1.69 27.34
C SER A 85 -15.87 -0.98 26.08
N THR A 86 -16.27 0.29 26.20
CA THR A 86 -16.69 1.14 25.06
C THR A 86 -15.51 1.45 24.14
N GLY A 87 -14.34 1.75 24.69
CA GLY A 87 -13.12 2.00 23.91
C GLY A 87 -12.66 0.75 23.15
N GLN A 88 -12.74 -0.42 23.81
CA GLN A 88 -12.47 -1.71 23.16
C GLN A 88 -13.46 -1.99 22.02
N LEU A 89 -14.75 -1.77 22.23
CA LEU A 89 -15.76 -1.94 21.17
C LEU A 89 -15.48 -1.03 19.99
N MET A 90 -15.21 0.26 20.24
CA MET A 90 -14.87 1.23 19.19
C MET A 90 -13.64 0.77 18.40
N PHE A 91 -12.60 0.31 19.08
CA PHE A 91 -11.40 -0.21 18.43
C PHE A 91 -11.73 -1.40 17.50
N HIS A 92 -12.52 -2.37 17.96
CA HIS A 92 -12.91 -3.54 17.15
C HIS A 92 -13.78 -3.14 15.95
N LEU A 93 -14.70 -2.17 16.12
CA LEU A 93 -15.49 -1.64 15.00
C LEU A 93 -14.61 -0.99 13.93
N PHE A 94 -13.66 -0.16 14.33
CA PHE A 94 -12.75 0.48 13.36
C PHE A 94 -11.86 -0.56 12.67
N ALA A 95 -11.39 -1.59 13.38
CA ALA A 95 -10.62 -2.68 12.79
C ALA A 95 -11.43 -3.45 11.74
N ALA A 96 -12.69 -3.76 12.05
CA ALA A 96 -13.60 -4.43 11.11
C ALA A 96 -13.89 -3.56 9.88
N PHE A 97 -14.08 -2.25 10.05
CA PHE A 97 -14.26 -1.32 8.92
C PHE A 97 -13.03 -1.24 8.02
N ALA A 98 -11.82 -1.22 8.58
CA ALA A 98 -10.59 -1.21 7.79
C ALA A 98 -10.42 -2.48 6.97
N GLU A 99 -10.71 -3.62 7.56
CA GLU A 99 -10.68 -4.90 6.86
C GLU A 99 -11.72 -4.95 5.74
N PHE A 100 -12.92 -4.48 6.00
CA PHE A 100 -13.98 -4.38 4.99
C PHE A 100 -13.59 -3.46 3.83
N GLU A 101 -13.06 -2.26 4.11
CA GLU A 101 -12.60 -1.31 3.08
C GLU A 101 -11.49 -1.93 2.21
N ARG A 102 -10.51 -2.61 2.85
CA ARG A 102 -9.46 -3.31 2.14
C ARG A 102 -10.00 -4.40 1.21
N ASN A 103 -10.95 -5.21 1.70
CA ASN A 103 -11.56 -6.27 0.91
C ASN A 103 -12.31 -5.70 -0.29
N LEU A 104 -13.06 -4.60 -0.13
CA LEU A 104 -13.72 -3.92 -1.23
C LEU A 104 -12.73 -3.41 -2.31
N ILE A 105 -11.58 -2.87 -1.88
CA ILE A 105 -10.53 -2.42 -2.80
C ILE A 105 -9.96 -3.61 -3.58
N LEU A 106 -9.70 -4.74 -2.91
CA LEU A 106 -9.20 -5.97 -3.54
C LEU A 106 -10.20 -6.54 -4.55
N GLU A 107 -11.49 -6.60 -4.19
CA GLU A 107 -12.56 -7.04 -5.09
C GLU A 107 -12.67 -6.16 -6.34
N ARG A 108 -12.74 -4.84 -6.18
CA ARG A 108 -12.78 -3.89 -7.30
C ARG A 108 -11.54 -4.03 -8.19
N SER A 109 -10.37 -4.17 -7.60
CA SER A 109 -9.12 -4.38 -8.34
C SER A 109 -9.11 -5.71 -9.09
N ALA A 110 -9.63 -6.77 -8.50
CA ALA A 110 -9.74 -8.08 -9.14
C ALA A 110 -10.71 -8.04 -10.33
N ALA A 111 -11.89 -7.44 -10.15
CA ALA A 111 -12.87 -7.24 -11.22
C ALA A 111 -12.29 -6.38 -12.36
N GLY A 112 -11.59 -5.29 -12.03
CA GLY A 112 -10.92 -4.44 -13.02
C GLY A 112 -9.85 -5.20 -13.82
N ARG A 113 -9.04 -6.02 -13.17
CA ARG A 113 -8.04 -6.88 -13.85
C ARG A 113 -8.70 -7.93 -14.74
N ALA A 114 -9.78 -8.56 -14.28
CA ALA A 114 -10.53 -9.53 -15.08
C ALA A 114 -11.12 -8.88 -16.34
N ALA A 115 -11.75 -7.71 -16.21
CA ALA A 115 -12.28 -6.96 -17.31
C ALA A 115 -11.19 -6.47 -18.30
N ALA A 116 -10.02 -6.11 -17.82
CA ALA A 116 -8.87 -5.73 -18.65
C ALA A 116 -8.36 -6.94 -19.46
N ARG A 117 -8.22 -8.11 -18.82
CA ARG A 117 -7.81 -9.36 -19.48
C ARG A 117 -8.80 -9.80 -20.54
N ALA A 118 -10.11 -9.70 -20.28
CA ALA A 118 -11.15 -10.00 -21.27
C ALA A 118 -11.07 -9.11 -22.53
N ARG A 119 -10.51 -7.91 -22.40
CA ARG A 119 -10.23 -6.98 -23.50
C ARG A 119 -8.82 -7.13 -24.09
N GLY A 120 -8.09 -8.20 -23.76
CA GLY A 120 -6.70 -8.43 -24.22
C GLY A 120 -5.66 -7.52 -23.59
N ARG A 121 -5.99 -6.78 -22.53
CA ARG A 121 -5.05 -5.90 -21.83
C ARG A 121 -4.45 -6.65 -20.65
N PHE A 122 -3.20 -7.02 -20.77
CA PHE A 122 -2.43 -7.69 -19.74
C PHE A 122 -1.55 -6.66 -19.03
N GLY A 123 -1.59 -6.64 -17.69
CA GLY A 123 -0.68 -5.82 -16.89
C GLY A 123 0.71 -6.45 -16.85
N GLY A 124 1.68 -5.66 -16.42
CA GLY A 124 3.07 -6.07 -16.28
C GLY A 124 4.01 -5.26 -17.18
N ARG A 125 5.30 -5.57 -17.10
CA ARG A 125 6.31 -4.94 -17.97
C ARG A 125 6.08 -5.43 -19.40
N PRO A 126 6.01 -4.53 -20.39
CA PRO A 126 5.91 -4.93 -21.80
C PRO A 126 7.01 -5.89 -22.19
N GLU A 127 6.67 -6.88 -23.01
CA GLU A 127 7.68 -7.79 -23.55
C GLU A 127 8.66 -6.99 -24.43
N LYS A 128 9.95 -7.20 -24.22
CA LYS A 128 11.00 -6.46 -24.93
C LYS A 128 11.18 -6.98 -26.36
N LEU A 129 10.77 -8.21 -26.61
CA LEU A 129 10.91 -8.90 -27.90
C LEU A 129 9.51 -9.18 -28.48
N SER A 130 9.31 -8.83 -29.72
CA SER A 130 8.09 -9.15 -30.48
C SER A 130 8.07 -10.62 -30.92
N LYS A 131 6.92 -11.12 -31.36
CA LYS A 131 6.83 -12.48 -31.93
C LYS A 131 7.73 -12.64 -33.16
N SER A 132 7.82 -11.64 -34.03
CA SER A 132 8.69 -11.64 -35.20
C SER A 132 10.18 -11.66 -34.82
N ASP A 133 10.56 -10.98 -33.73
CA ASP A 133 11.95 -11.07 -33.21
C ASP A 133 12.27 -12.48 -32.73
N LEU A 134 11.33 -13.16 -32.07
CA LEU A 134 11.52 -14.51 -31.57
C LEU A 134 11.65 -15.54 -32.71
N GLU A 135 10.86 -15.41 -33.77
CA GLU A 135 10.96 -16.26 -34.99
C GLU A 135 12.32 -16.07 -35.67
N LEU A 136 12.74 -14.81 -35.81
CA LEU A 136 14.04 -14.50 -36.38
C LEU A 136 15.20 -15.04 -35.52
N MET A 137 15.11 -14.89 -34.21
CA MET A 137 16.08 -15.44 -33.26
C MET A 137 16.18 -16.95 -33.39
N LYS A 138 15.04 -17.66 -33.48
CA LYS A 138 15.04 -19.13 -33.68
C LYS A 138 15.73 -19.52 -34.95
N THR A 139 15.42 -18.87 -36.07
CA THR A 139 16.06 -19.10 -37.35
C THR A 139 17.59 -18.89 -37.28
N LEU A 140 18.04 -17.83 -36.58
CA LEU A 140 19.49 -17.58 -36.41
C LEU A 140 20.17 -18.63 -35.54
N ILE A 141 19.48 -19.15 -34.52
CA ILE A 141 20.02 -20.23 -33.68
C ILE A 141 20.15 -21.54 -34.48
N ASP A 142 19.10 -21.89 -35.24
CA ASP A 142 19.05 -23.07 -36.09
C ASP A 142 20.16 -23.01 -37.16
N ASN A 143 20.54 -21.82 -37.62
CA ASN A 143 21.66 -21.57 -38.53
C ASN A 143 23.03 -21.50 -37.82
N GLY A 144 23.09 -21.86 -36.54
CA GLY A 144 24.35 -21.95 -35.78
C GLY A 144 24.92 -20.62 -35.27
N THR A 145 24.12 -19.53 -35.29
CA THR A 145 24.59 -18.24 -34.77
C THR A 145 24.72 -18.31 -33.23
N PRO A 146 25.87 -17.92 -32.66
CA PRO A 146 26.08 -17.96 -31.22
C PRO A 146 25.08 -17.11 -30.46
N ILE A 147 24.53 -17.66 -29.36
CA ILE A 147 23.56 -16.95 -28.47
C ILE A 147 24.12 -15.59 -27.99
N LYS A 148 25.44 -15.48 -27.81
CA LYS A 148 26.06 -14.21 -27.41
C LYS A 148 25.82 -13.12 -28.46
N THR A 149 26.03 -13.42 -29.72
CA THR A 149 25.84 -12.48 -30.85
C THR A 149 24.37 -12.06 -30.98
N ILE A 150 23.47 -13.03 -30.80
CA ILE A 150 22.02 -12.76 -30.79
C ILE A 150 21.66 -11.85 -29.63
N ALA A 151 22.17 -12.09 -28.42
CA ALA A 151 21.92 -11.26 -27.23
C ALA A 151 22.38 -9.81 -27.43
N GLU A 152 23.55 -9.62 -28.04
CA GLU A 152 24.11 -8.31 -28.38
C GLU A 152 23.22 -7.56 -29.40
N ARG A 153 22.78 -8.26 -30.45
CA ARG A 153 21.95 -7.67 -31.52
C ARG A 153 20.62 -7.07 -30.98
N TRP A 154 19.96 -7.74 -30.05
CA TRP A 154 18.70 -7.25 -29.45
C TRP A 154 18.87 -6.52 -28.10
N ASN A 155 20.10 -6.29 -27.70
CA ASN A 155 20.47 -5.67 -26.43
C ASN A 155 19.70 -6.30 -25.23
N VAL A 156 19.78 -7.63 -25.15
CA VAL A 156 19.20 -8.44 -24.07
C VAL A 156 20.25 -9.36 -23.46
N SER A 157 20.00 -9.86 -22.26
CA SER A 157 20.88 -10.87 -21.67
C SER A 157 20.68 -12.25 -22.34
N ARG A 158 21.71 -13.09 -22.33
CA ARG A 158 21.60 -14.49 -22.77
C ARG A 158 20.50 -15.24 -22.03
N THR A 159 20.34 -14.99 -20.73
CA THR A 159 19.28 -15.57 -19.91
C THR A 159 17.88 -15.16 -20.42
N THR A 160 17.74 -13.94 -20.93
CA THR A 160 16.48 -13.48 -21.53
C THR A 160 16.14 -14.28 -22.78
N ILE A 161 17.13 -14.56 -23.66
CA ILE A 161 16.94 -15.38 -24.87
C ILE A 161 16.46 -16.78 -24.48
N TYR A 162 17.16 -17.46 -23.58
CA TYR A 162 16.79 -18.81 -23.14
C TYR A 162 15.37 -18.85 -22.55
N ARG A 163 14.99 -17.85 -21.74
CA ARG A 163 13.65 -17.76 -21.20
C ARG A 163 12.57 -17.65 -22.27
N TYR A 164 12.81 -16.90 -23.34
CA TYR A 164 11.87 -16.78 -24.45
C TYR A 164 11.81 -18.05 -25.31
N LEU A 165 12.91 -18.73 -25.51
CA LEU A 165 12.96 -20.01 -26.24
C LEU A 165 12.15 -21.08 -25.49
N ASN A 166 12.35 -21.23 -24.20
CA ASN A 166 11.58 -22.19 -23.38
C ASN A 166 10.07 -21.87 -23.44
N LYS A 167 9.69 -20.57 -23.41
CA LYS A 167 8.30 -20.18 -23.53
C LYS A 167 7.68 -20.53 -24.89
N LEU A 168 8.46 -20.49 -25.97
CA LEU A 168 8.02 -20.90 -27.30
C LEU A 168 7.83 -22.42 -27.40
N GLU A 169 8.71 -23.21 -26.77
CA GLU A 169 8.59 -24.66 -26.71
C GLU A 169 7.35 -25.11 -25.93
N GLU A 170 7.08 -24.50 -24.76
CA GLU A 170 5.90 -24.75 -23.95
C GLU A 170 4.60 -24.43 -24.71
N THR A 171 4.58 -23.37 -25.52
CA THR A 171 3.39 -22.95 -26.30
C THR A 171 3.12 -23.93 -27.46
N ASN A 172 4.17 -24.53 -28.02
CA ASN A 172 4.04 -25.53 -29.10
C ASN A 172 3.65 -26.93 -28.56
N THR A 173 3.99 -27.26 -27.32
CA THR A 173 3.70 -28.57 -26.71
C THR A 173 2.27 -28.64 -26.14
N GLY A 174 1.62 -27.50 -25.92
CA GLY A 174 0.24 -27.40 -25.38
C GLY A 174 -0.87 -27.41 -26.43
N GLN A 175 -0.59 -27.68 -27.73
CA GLN A 175 -1.57 -27.77 -28.81
C GLN A 175 -1.73 -29.18 -29.38
N VAL A 176 -1.50 -30.23 -28.60
CA VAL A 176 -1.83 -31.62 -28.96
C VAL A 176 -2.99 -32.12 -28.11
#